data_f766ef9e232361be616983972ee3d8f7
#
_entry.id   f766ef9e232361be616983972ee3d8f7
#
_cell.length_a   1.000
_cell.length_b   1.000
_cell.length_c   1.000
_cell.angle_alpha   90.00
_cell.angle_beta   90.00
_cell.angle_gamma   90.00
#
_symmetry.space_group_name_H-M   'P 1'
#
loop_
_entity.id
_entity.type
_entity.pdbx_description
1 polymer ?
#
loop_
_entity_poly.entity_id
_entity_poly.type
_entity_poly.pdbx_seq_one_letter_code
_entity_poly.pdbx_strand_id
1 'polypeptide(L)'
;AHRLRAEMADFIRWFNASHLEDPVIKAGLAHLWFVTVHPFDDGNGRIARAVGDMALARAASSSQRYYSLSAQIQRKRKAYYDQLEATQKGSLDVTPWLVWFLGCLLRALQGADHMLASVLMKARYWHQWAGTPMNARQIKLLNKLLDGFEGHLSTSKWAAIGKCSQDTALRDISELLERKVLRRSDASGRSTRYELIPLLT
;
A
#
# COMPACT_ATOMS: atom_id res chain seq x y z
N ALA A 1 -24.87 0.01 32.36
CA ALA A 1 -23.50 -0.21 32.85
C ALA A 1 -23.20 -1.69 33.14
N HIS A 2 -24.06 -2.44 33.86
CA HIS A 2 -23.80 -3.86 34.21
C HIS A 2 -23.70 -4.78 32.98
N ARG A 3 -24.64 -4.68 32.04
CA ARG A 3 -24.64 -5.46 30.78
C ARG A 3 -23.38 -5.19 29.93
N LEU A 4 -22.94 -3.95 29.86
CA LEU A 4 -21.72 -3.59 29.10
C LEU A 4 -20.47 -4.26 29.68
N ARG A 5 -20.34 -4.31 31.01
CA ARG A 5 -19.21 -4.98 31.67
C ARG A 5 -19.20 -6.49 31.40
N ALA A 6 -20.37 -7.13 31.41
CA ALA A 6 -20.48 -8.55 31.09
C ALA A 6 -20.09 -8.83 29.64
N GLU A 7 -20.65 -8.10 28.69
CA GLU A 7 -20.31 -8.21 27.25
C GLU A 7 -18.81 -8.02 26.98
N MET A 8 -18.20 -7.01 27.60
CA MET A 8 -16.76 -6.79 27.46
C MET A 8 -15.91 -7.90 28.09
N ALA A 9 -16.35 -8.46 29.22
CA ALA A 9 -15.65 -9.60 29.83
C ALA A 9 -15.72 -10.85 28.94
N ASP A 10 -16.88 -11.11 28.31
CA ASP A 10 -17.06 -12.21 27.36
C ASP A 10 -16.25 -12.00 26.09
N PHE A 11 -16.25 -10.79 25.56
CA PHE A 11 -15.41 -10.41 24.41
C PHE A 11 -13.92 -10.67 24.71
N ILE A 12 -13.40 -10.20 25.84
CA ILE A 12 -11.98 -10.35 26.20
C ILE A 12 -11.63 -11.83 26.39
N ARG A 13 -12.51 -12.61 27.03
CA ARG A 13 -12.33 -14.05 27.24
C ARG A 13 -12.24 -14.77 25.88
N TRP A 14 -13.21 -14.52 25.00
CA TRP A 14 -13.23 -15.08 23.65
C TRP A 14 -12.01 -14.65 22.82
N PHE A 15 -11.67 -13.37 22.84
CA PHE A 15 -10.54 -12.84 22.08
C PHE A 15 -9.20 -13.49 22.45
N ASN A 16 -9.00 -13.79 23.74
CA ASN A 16 -7.77 -14.40 24.26
C ASN A 16 -7.76 -15.94 24.22
N ALA A 17 -8.91 -16.57 24.08
CA ALA A 17 -8.97 -18.03 24.00
C ALA A 17 -8.48 -18.54 22.65
N SER A 18 -7.88 -19.74 22.65
CA SER A 18 -7.61 -20.49 21.41
C SER A 18 -8.89 -21.15 20.97
N HIS A 19 -9.37 -20.78 19.78
CA HIS A 19 -10.58 -21.33 19.16
C HIS A 19 -10.24 -22.07 17.88
N LEU A 20 -11.21 -22.84 17.36
CA LEU A 20 -11.10 -23.56 16.09
C LEU A 20 -11.29 -22.64 14.86
N GLU A 21 -11.70 -21.37 15.08
CA GLU A 21 -11.90 -20.44 13.98
C GLU A 21 -10.59 -20.08 13.31
N ASP A 22 -10.66 -19.88 12.00
CA ASP A 22 -9.57 -19.30 11.24
C ASP A 22 -9.16 -17.95 11.87
N PRO A 23 -7.85 -17.74 12.15
CA PRO A 23 -7.38 -16.53 12.84
C PRO A 23 -7.69 -15.23 12.10
N VAL A 24 -7.81 -15.25 10.76
CA VAL A 24 -8.15 -14.06 9.96
C VAL A 24 -9.65 -13.77 10.06
N ILE A 25 -10.49 -14.82 10.07
CA ILE A 25 -11.92 -14.70 10.36
C ILE A 25 -12.13 -14.13 11.76
N LYS A 26 -11.39 -14.63 12.76
CA LYS A 26 -11.42 -14.11 14.13
C LYS A 26 -11.11 -12.61 14.18
N ALA A 27 -10.19 -12.12 13.37
CA ALA A 27 -9.91 -10.68 13.31
C ALA A 27 -11.11 -9.85 12.83
N GLY A 28 -11.82 -10.32 11.81
CA GLY A 28 -13.05 -9.69 11.32
C GLY A 28 -14.17 -9.69 12.34
N LEU A 29 -14.35 -10.81 13.05
CA LEU A 29 -15.34 -10.96 14.14
C LEU A 29 -15.00 -10.07 15.33
N ALA A 30 -13.73 -10.03 15.73
CA ALA A 30 -13.26 -9.19 16.84
C ALA A 30 -13.52 -7.70 16.59
N HIS A 31 -13.25 -7.26 15.37
CA HIS A 31 -13.55 -5.90 14.96
C HIS A 31 -15.05 -5.59 15.04
N LEU A 32 -15.89 -6.45 14.44
CA LEU A 32 -17.34 -6.28 14.44
C LEU A 32 -17.92 -6.29 15.85
N TRP A 33 -17.55 -7.28 16.66
CA TRP A 33 -18.05 -7.41 18.03
C TRP A 33 -17.69 -6.18 18.85
N PHE A 34 -16.42 -5.77 18.85
CA PHE A 34 -16.00 -4.60 19.62
C PHE A 34 -16.73 -3.31 19.21
N VAL A 35 -16.86 -3.04 17.90
CA VAL A 35 -17.54 -1.83 17.43
C VAL A 35 -19.04 -1.87 17.71
N THR A 36 -19.65 -3.06 17.79
CA THR A 36 -21.07 -3.25 18.10
C THR A 36 -21.35 -3.05 19.61
N VAL A 37 -20.49 -3.58 20.48
CA VAL A 37 -20.59 -3.34 21.93
C VAL A 37 -20.46 -1.86 22.27
N HIS A 38 -19.63 -1.15 21.52
CA HIS A 38 -19.45 0.31 21.60
C HIS A 38 -19.16 0.81 23.05
N PRO A 39 -18.09 0.32 23.71
CA PRO A 39 -17.91 0.48 25.14
C PRO A 39 -17.50 1.89 25.60
N PHE A 40 -17.10 2.79 24.69
CA PHE A 40 -16.60 4.11 25.03
C PHE A 40 -17.47 5.22 24.42
N ASP A 41 -17.41 6.41 24.99
CA ASP A 41 -18.13 7.58 24.47
C ASP A 41 -17.56 8.05 23.12
N ASP A 42 -16.25 7.89 22.89
CA ASP A 42 -15.56 8.16 21.63
C ASP A 42 -14.43 7.16 21.36
N GLY A 43 -14.02 7.08 20.11
CA GLY A 43 -12.86 6.28 19.69
C GLY A 43 -13.14 4.80 19.43
N ASN A 44 -14.38 4.31 19.58
CA ASN A 44 -14.71 2.89 19.39
C ASN A 44 -14.26 2.35 18.03
N GLY A 45 -14.47 3.10 16.96
CA GLY A 45 -14.01 2.70 15.62
C GLY A 45 -12.48 2.62 15.50
N ARG A 46 -11.74 3.48 16.19
CA ARG A 46 -10.26 3.43 16.22
C ARG A 46 -9.77 2.21 16.98
N ILE A 47 -10.38 1.93 18.13
CA ILE A 47 -10.05 0.77 18.95
C ILE A 47 -10.45 -0.53 18.25
N ALA A 48 -11.63 -0.60 17.62
CA ALA A 48 -12.06 -1.77 16.84
C ALA A 48 -11.04 -2.10 15.74
N ARG A 49 -10.53 -1.10 15.02
CA ARG A 49 -9.45 -1.32 14.04
C ARG A 49 -8.17 -1.84 14.69
N ALA A 50 -7.77 -1.28 15.83
CA ALA A 50 -6.59 -1.75 16.55
C ALA A 50 -6.76 -3.21 17.06
N VAL A 51 -7.95 -3.57 17.53
CA VAL A 51 -8.29 -4.95 17.93
C VAL A 51 -8.21 -5.92 16.75
N GLY A 52 -8.79 -5.55 15.59
CA GLY A 52 -8.66 -6.32 14.34
C GLY A 52 -7.21 -6.47 13.92
N ASP A 53 -6.45 -5.38 13.97
CA ASP A 53 -5.02 -5.37 13.66
C ASP A 53 -4.21 -6.27 14.61
N MET A 54 -4.53 -6.27 15.90
CA MET A 54 -3.88 -7.14 16.89
C MET A 54 -4.18 -8.62 16.64
N ALA A 55 -5.42 -8.95 16.26
CA ALA A 55 -5.78 -10.32 15.90
C ALA A 55 -5.03 -10.79 14.63
N LEU A 56 -4.93 -9.94 13.60
CA LEU A 56 -4.15 -10.22 12.39
C LEU A 56 -2.65 -10.40 12.68
N ALA A 57 -2.09 -9.64 13.61
CA ALA A 57 -0.70 -9.80 14.02
C ALA A 57 -0.47 -11.16 14.71
N ARG A 58 -1.41 -11.60 15.56
CA ARG A 58 -1.40 -12.95 16.16
C ARG A 58 -1.50 -14.04 15.08
N ALA A 59 -2.40 -13.87 14.10
CA ALA A 59 -2.57 -14.80 12.99
C ALA A 59 -1.30 -14.97 12.16
N ALA A 60 -0.59 -13.88 11.89
CA ALA A 60 0.66 -13.87 11.13
C ALA A 60 1.89 -14.29 11.97
N SER A 61 1.76 -14.50 13.28
CA SER A 61 2.87 -14.70 14.20
C SER A 61 3.98 -13.64 14.04
N SER A 62 3.61 -12.42 13.67
CA SER A 62 4.53 -11.32 13.38
C SER A 62 3.97 -9.99 13.85
N SER A 63 4.81 -9.20 14.50
CA SER A 63 4.53 -7.80 14.82
C SER A 63 4.77 -6.86 13.65
N GLN A 64 5.52 -7.30 12.63
CA GLN A 64 5.84 -6.49 11.45
C GLN A 64 4.77 -6.69 10.38
N ARG A 65 4.12 -5.58 10.01
CA ARG A 65 3.12 -5.55 8.94
C ARG A 65 3.41 -4.40 7.99
N TYR A 66 3.52 -4.72 6.73
CA TYR A 66 3.81 -3.76 5.66
C TYR A 66 2.54 -3.23 4.99
N TYR A 67 1.36 -3.60 5.50
CA TYR A 67 0.05 -3.15 5.02
C TYR A 67 -0.74 -2.42 6.11
N SER A 68 -1.70 -1.60 5.72
CA SER A 68 -2.61 -0.89 6.63
C SER A 68 -4.06 -1.17 6.28
N LEU A 69 -4.69 -2.04 7.05
CA LEU A 69 -6.13 -2.28 6.96
C LEU A 69 -6.91 -1.01 7.32
N SER A 70 -6.46 -0.27 8.34
CA SER A 70 -7.07 1.01 8.75
C SER A 70 -7.08 2.03 7.61
N ALA A 71 -5.99 2.16 6.84
CA ALA A 71 -5.96 3.06 5.67
C ALA A 71 -6.94 2.60 4.57
N GLN A 72 -7.06 1.29 4.36
CA GLN A 72 -7.98 0.75 3.36
C GLN A 72 -9.44 0.95 3.77
N ILE A 73 -9.79 0.76 5.04
CA ILE A 73 -11.12 1.06 5.59
C ILE A 73 -11.43 2.56 5.43
N GLN A 74 -10.48 3.44 5.71
CA GLN A 74 -10.66 4.88 5.55
C GLN A 74 -10.94 5.28 4.10
N ARG A 75 -10.26 4.67 3.11
CA ARG A 75 -10.54 4.90 1.68
C ARG A 75 -11.96 4.48 1.28
N LYS A 76 -12.54 3.53 2.00
CA LYS A 76 -13.90 2.99 1.78
C LYS A 76 -14.86 3.33 2.92
N ARG A 77 -14.66 4.52 3.55
CA ARG A 77 -15.35 4.91 4.78
C ARG A 77 -16.87 4.78 4.70
N LYS A 78 -17.49 5.23 3.60
CA LYS A 78 -18.94 5.11 3.43
C LYS A 78 -19.38 3.64 3.46
N ALA A 79 -18.76 2.78 2.64
CA ALA A 79 -19.09 1.36 2.59
C ALA A 79 -18.84 0.65 3.94
N TYR A 80 -17.86 1.09 4.72
CA TYR A 80 -17.63 0.59 6.07
C TYR A 80 -18.84 0.82 6.98
N TYR A 81 -19.36 2.05 7.02
CA TYR A 81 -20.53 2.36 7.85
C TYR A 81 -21.80 1.69 7.33
N ASP A 82 -21.99 1.65 6.00
CA ASP A 82 -23.14 0.95 5.39
C ASP A 82 -23.14 -0.55 5.77
N GLN A 83 -21.96 -1.22 5.77
CA GLN A 83 -21.83 -2.63 6.16
C GLN A 83 -22.05 -2.83 7.67
N LEU A 84 -21.53 -1.95 8.51
CA LEU A 84 -21.77 -2.02 9.96
C LEU A 84 -23.26 -1.87 10.28
N GLU A 85 -23.91 -0.87 9.71
CA GLU A 85 -25.33 -0.61 9.93
C GLU A 85 -26.19 -1.79 9.47
N ALA A 86 -25.93 -2.31 8.27
CA ALA A 86 -26.65 -3.46 7.74
C ALA A 86 -26.48 -4.71 8.63
N THR A 87 -25.26 -4.97 9.11
CA THR A 87 -24.98 -6.13 9.96
C THR A 87 -25.58 -5.97 11.36
N GLN A 88 -25.50 -4.78 11.96
CA GLN A 88 -26.00 -4.51 13.32
C GLN A 88 -27.53 -4.48 13.40
N LYS A 89 -28.22 -4.13 12.28
CA LYS A 89 -29.68 -4.10 12.20
C LYS A 89 -30.28 -5.36 11.55
N GLY A 90 -29.44 -6.22 10.97
CA GLY A 90 -29.83 -7.41 10.24
C GLY A 90 -30.02 -8.65 11.12
N SER A 91 -29.90 -9.80 10.46
CA SER A 91 -29.89 -11.11 11.13
C SER A 91 -28.54 -11.40 11.81
N LEU A 92 -28.42 -12.58 12.43
CA LEU A 92 -27.14 -13.04 13.00
C LEU A 92 -26.14 -13.51 11.92
N ASP A 93 -26.51 -13.43 10.63
CA ASP A 93 -25.59 -13.73 9.55
C ASP A 93 -24.58 -12.59 9.35
N VAL A 94 -23.37 -12.81 9.77
CA VAL A 94 -22.25 -11.87 9.64
C VAL A 94 -21.40 -12.09 8.37
N THR A 95 -21.82 -13.01 7.50
CA THR A 95 -21.10 -13.33 6.25
C THR A 95 -20.87 -12.10 5.37
N PRO A 96 -21.85 -11.19 5.14
CA PRO A 96 -21.62 -9.99 4.33
C PRO A 96 -20.53 -9.07 4.90
N TRP A 97 -20.49 -8.94 6.24
CA TRP A 97 -19.43 -8.20 6.91
C TRP A 97 -18.06 -8.85 6.70
N LEU A 98 -17.95 -10.17 6.91
CA LEU A 98 -16.70 -10.89 6.76
C LEU A 98 -16.17 -10.82 5.32
N VAL A 99 -17.03 -10.99 4.33
CA VAL A 99 -16.67 -10.84 2.91
C VAL A 99 -16.13 -9.43 2.63
N TRP A 100 -16.78 -8.41 3.15
CA TRP A 100 -16.33 -7.03 3.01
C TRP A 100 -14.98 -6.78 3.71
N PHE A 101 -14.83 -7.26 4.96
CA PHE A 101 -13.61 -7.13 5.76
C PHE A 101 -12.41 -7.82 5.10
N LEU A 102 -12.59 -9.06 4.67
CA LEU A 102 -11.58 -9.83 3.94
C LEU A 102 -11.20 -9.17 2.61
N GLY A 103 -12.18 -8.62 1.90
CA GLY A 103 -11.93 -7.84 0.69
C GLY A 103 -11.10 -6.57 0.96
N CYS A 104 -11.29 -5.91 2.11
CA CYS A 104 -10.44 -4.80 2.53
C CYS A 104 -9.02 -5.27 2.87
N LEU A 105 -8.87 -6.38 3.58
CA LEU A 105 -7.58 -6.97 3.91
C LEU A 105 -6.80 -7.36 2.64
N LEU A 106 -7.46 -8.06 1.71
CA LEU A 106 -6.86 -8.46 0.42
C LEU A 106 -6.32 -7.24 -0.34
N ARG A 107 -7.11 -6.17 -0.46
CA ARG A 107 -6.66 -4.94 -1.12
C ARG A 107 -5.52 -4.24 -0.38
N ALA A 108 -5.49 -4.32 0.95
CA ALA A 108 -4.39 -3.77 1.75
C ALA A 108 -3.08 -4.54 1.49
N LEU A 109 -3.15 -5.88 1.42
CA LEU A 109 -2.01 -6.75 1.10
C LEU A 109 -1.49 -6.50 -0.31
N GLN A 110 -2.39 -6.49 -1.31
CA GLN A 110 -2.02 -6.21 -2.71
C GLN A 110 -1.33 -4.84 -2.86
N GLY A 111 -1.85 -3.82 -2.15
CA GLY A 111 -1.22 -2.49 -2.15
C GLY A 111 0.17 -2.48 -1.53
N ALA A 112 0.40 -3.29 -0.49
CA ALA A 112 1.70 -3.44 0.14
C ALA A 112 2.69 -4.18 -0.78
N ASP A 113 2.25 -5.24 -1.45
CA ASP A 113 3.07 -5.99 -2.41
C ASP A 113 3.54 -5.09 -3.56
N HIS A 114 2.63 -4.28 -4.12
CA HIS A 114 3.00 -3.30 -5.15
C HIS A 114 4.03 -2.28 -4.66
N MET A 115 3.84 -1.75 -3.45
CA MET A 115 4.78 -0.78 -2.86
C MET A 115 6.16 -1.42 -2.63
N LEU A 116 6.19 -2.62 -2.06
CA LEU A 116 7.42 -3.36 -1.80
C LEU A 116 8.16 -3.70 -3.10
N ALA A 117 7.44 -4.19 -4.11
CA ALA A 117 8.01 -4.48 -5.42
C ALA A 117 8.64 -3.24 -6.06
N SER A 118 7.98 -2.08 -5.97
CA SER A 118 8.50 -0.80 -6.47
C SER A 118 9.78 -0.38 -5.75
N VAL A 119 9.79 -0.46 -4.40
CA VAL A 119 10.97 -0.12 -3.59
C VAL A 119 12.14 -1.07 -3.89
N LEU A 120 11.90 -2.36 -3.96
CA LEU A 120 12.93 -3.35 -4.28
C LEU A 120 13.48 -3.17 -5.70
N MET A 121 12.60 -2.91 -6.68
CA MET A 121 13.01 -2.63 -8.06
C MET A 121 13.91 -1.39 -8.09
N LYS A 122 13.53 -0.32 -7.42
CA LYS A 122 14.32 0.90 -7.32
C LYS A 122 15.67 0.66 -6.63
N ALA A 123 15.69 -0.11 -5.53
CA ALA A 123 16.93 -0.45 -4.83
C ALA A 123 17.88 -1.29 -5.72
N ARG A 124 17.34 -2.29 -6.42
CA ARG A 124 18.12 -3.12 -7.38
C ARG A 124 18.67 -2.26 -8.52
N TYR A 125 17.87 -1.33 -9.05
CA TYR A 125 18.31 -0.42 -10.09
C TYR A 125 19.51 0.42 -9.63
N TRP A 126 19.42 1.03 -8.47
CA TRP A 126 20.53 1.82 -7.93
C TRP A 126 21.75 0.99 -7.56
N HIS A 127 21.55 -0.24 -7.11
CA HIS A 127 22.65 -1.18 -6.86
C HIS A 127 23.38 -1.53 -8.17
N GLN A 128 22.66 -1.80 -9.26
CA GLN A 128 23.26 -2.06 -10.58
C GLN A 128 24.13 -0.89 -11.06
N TRP A 129 23.73 0.34 -10.77
CA TRP A 129 24.40 1.55 -11.24
C TRP A 129 25.23 2.26 -10.16
N ALA A 130 25.53 1.60 -9.01
CA ALA A 130 26.23 2.20 -7.89
C ALA A 130 27.61 2.78 -8.23
N GLY A 131 28.33 2.16 -9.17
CA GLY A 131 29.66 2.62 -9.65
C GLY A 131 29.62 3.62 -10.80
N THR A 132 28.41 4.00 -11.29
CA THR A 132 28.28 4.87 -12.45
C THR A 132 28.21 6.34 -12.01
N PRO A 133 29.14 7.21 -12.42
CA PRO A 133 29.08 8.63 -12.07
C PRO A 133 27.82 9.28 -12.65
N MET A 134 27.05 9.98 -11.81
CA MET A 134 25.84 10.69 -12.23
C MET A 134 25.75 12.03 -11.49
N ASN A 135 25.33 13.06 -12.21
CA ASN A 135 25.06 14.35 -11.59
C ASN A 135 23.69 14.38 -10.90
N ALA A 136 23.47 15.38 -10.05
CA ALA A 136 22.24 15.49 -9.23
C ALA A 136 20.96 15.57 -10.10
N ARG A 137 21.01 16.17 -11.30
CA ARG A 137 19.86 16.23 -12.21
C ARG A 137 19.54 14.85 -12.79
N GLN A 138 20.57 14.11 -13.21
CA GLN A 138 20.43 12.73 -13.71
C GLN A 138 19.80 11.84 -12.66
N ILE A 139 20.33 11.85 -11.41
CA ILE A 139 19.77 11.08 -10.29
C ILE A 139 18.31 11.44 -10.03
N LYS A 140 17.98 12.74 -9.96
CA LYS A 140 16.61 13.22 -9.77
C LYS A 140 15.65 12.70 -10.84
N LEU A 141 16.04 12.75 -12.10
CA LEU A 141 15.20 12.36 -13.21
C LEU A 141 15.05 10.84 -13.32
N LEU A 142 16.12 10.09 -13.10
CA LEU A 142 16.06 8.64 -13.01
C LEU A 142 15.13 8.18 -11.86
N ASN A 143 15.21 8.82 -10.69
CA ASN A 143 14.27 8.55 -9.61
C ASN A 143 12.82 8.79 -10.04
N LYS A 144 12.55 9.88 -10.77
CA LYS A 144 11.20 10.18 -11.25
C LYS A 144 10.70 9.16 -12.27
N LEU A 145 11.59 8.63 -13.12
CA LEU A 145 11.26 7.53 -14.05
C LEU A 145 10.95 6.23 -13.31
N LEU A 146 11.70 5.92 -12.25
CA LEU A 146 11.51 4.73 -11.41
C LEU A 146 10.25 4.82 -10.55
N ASP A 147 9.83 6.02 -10.16
CA ASP A 147 8.61 6.25 -9.36
C ASP A 147 7.31 6.23 -10.19
N GLY A 148 7.37 5.89 -11.46
CA GLY A 148 6.23 5.84 -12.36
C GLY A 148 6.05 7.16 -13.13
N PHE A 149 6.73 7.27 -14.25
CA PHE A 149 6.66 8.43 -15.11
C PHE A 149 5.53 8.27 -16.14
N GLU A 150 4.58 9.20 -16.14
CA GLU A 150 3.49 9.15 -17.11
C GLU A 150 3.95 9.57 -18.51
N GLY A 151 3.70 8.68 -19.47
CA GLY A 151 4.07 8.85 -20.87
C GLY A 151 5.55 8.55 -21.14
N HIS A 152 6.11 9.17 -22.18
CA HIS A 152 7.49 8.93 -22.62
C HIS A 152 8.40 10.11 -22.29
N LEU A 153 9.66 9.81 -21.99
CA LEU A 153 10.70 10.80 -21.77
C LEU A 153 11.18 11.36 -23.10
N SER A 154 11.24 12.68 -23.21
CA SER A 154 11.86 13.43 -24.30
C SER A 154 12.84 14.46 -23.75
N THR A 155 13.72 15.01 -24.58
CA THR A 155 14.66 16.07 -24.19
C THR A 155 13.94 17.28 -23.60
N SER A 156 12.79 17.68 -24.15
CA SER A 156 12.00 18.81 -23.63
C SER A 156 11.41 18.53 -22.25
N LYS A 157 10.91 17.30 -22.02
CA LYS A 157 10.44 16.88 -20.68
C LYS A 157 11.58 16.82 -19.67
N TRP A 158 12.77 16.32 -20.09
CA TRP A 158 13.96 16.34 -19.26
C TRP A 158 14.32 17.77 -18.84
N ALA A 159 14.41 18.69 -19.81
CA ALA A 159 14.75 20.10 -19.56
C ALA A 159 13.75 20.76 -18.58
N ALA A 160 12.46 20.52 -18.77
CA ALA A 160 11.40 21.06 -17.90
C ALA A 160 11.51 20.54 -16.46
N ILE A 161 11.69 19.21 -16.26
CA ILE A 161 11.79 18.58 -14.94
C ILE A 161 13.12 18.92 -14.28
N GLY A 162 14.20 18.91 -15.06
CA GLY A 162 15.57 19.24 -14.61
C GLY A 162 15.79 20.74 -14.36
N LYS A 163 14.84 21.59 -14.81
CA LYS A 163 14.95 23.05 -14.77
C LYS A 163 16.26 23.54 -15.39
N CYS A 164 16.53 23.05 -16.62
CA CYS A 164 17.76 23.39 -17.36
C CYS A 164 17.45 23.65 -18.84
N SER A 165 18.45 24.16 -19.59
CA SER A 165 18.32 24.35 -21.04
C SER A 165 18.17 23.01 -21.77
N GLN A 166 17.66 23.04 -23.00
CA GLN A 166 17.57 21.85 -23.85
C GLN A 166 18.94 21.25 -24.17
N ASP A 167 19.95 22.09 -24.34
CA ASP A 167 21.33 21.64 -24.60
C ASP A 167 21.91 20.90 -23.39
N THR A 168 21.64 21.41 -22.18
CA THR A 168 22.04 20.73 -20.94
C THR A 168 21.30 19.40 -20.78
N ALA A 169 20.00 19.37 -21.07
CA ALA A 169 19.20 18.15 -21.03
C ALA A 169 19.71 17.11 -22.04
N LEU A 170 20.04 17.53 -23.24
CA LEU A 170 20.58 16.64 -24.28
C LEU A 170 21.94 16.07 -23.86
N ARG A 171 22.81 16.88 -23.25
CA ARG A 171 24.10 16.44 -22.73
C ARG A 171 23.94 15.39 -21.61
N ASP A 172 23.08 15.69 -20.61
CA ASP A 172 22.75 14.75 -19.53
C ASP A 172 22.24 13.40 -20.08
N ILE A 173 21.36 13.44 -21.08
CA ILE A 173 20.81 12.24 -21.74
C ILE A 173 21.89 11.49 -22.51
N SER A 174 22.73 12.19 -23.29
CA SER A 174 23.80 11.56 -24.08
C SER A 174 24.78 10.80 -23.20
N GLU A 175 25.18 11.39 -22.06
CA GLU A 175 26.02 10.71 -21.08
C GLU A 175 25.38 9.43 -20.54
N LEU A 176 24.06 9.44 -20.27
CA LEU A 176 23.36 8.26 -19.77
C LEU A 176 23.15 7.19 -20.86
N LEU A 177 23.04 7.59 -22.13
CA LEU A 177 23.03 6.67 -23.28
C LEU A 177 24.39 5.98 -23.45
N GLU A 178 25.50 6.74 -23.39
CA GLU A 178 26.87 6.21 -23.49
C GLU A 178 27.16 5.22 -22.35
N ARG A 179 26.69 5.53 -21.13
CA ARG A 179 26.82 4.67 -19.94
C ARG A 179 25.82 3.51 -19.93
N LYS A 180 24.97 3.39 -20.95
CA LYS A 180 23.92 2.35 -21.07
C LYS A 180 22.91 2.34 -19.90
N VAL A 181 22.68 3.49 -19.27
CA VAL A 181 21.64 3.69 -18.23
C VAL A 181 20.29 3.94 -18.88
N LEU A 182 20.31 4.67 -20.00
CA LEU A 182 19.16 4.90 -20.87
C LEU A 182 19.38 4.23 -22.24
N ARG A 183 18.29 3.97 -22.91
CA ARG A 183 18.26 3.60 -24.34
C ARG A 183 17.26 4.48 -25.09
N ARG A 184 17.42 4.56 -26.40
CA ARG A 184 16.38 5.13 -27.26
C ARG A 184 15.27 4.10 -27.42
N SER A 185 14.02 4.56 -27.33
CA SER A 185 12.87 3.71 -27.62
C SER A 185 12.72 3.51 -29.13
N ASP A 186 12.37 2.29 -29.53
CA ASP A 186 12.13 1.91 -30.92
C ASP A 186 10.79 2.46 -31.47
N ALA A 187 10.01 3.16 -30.65
CA ALA A 187 8.73 3.73 -31.07
C ALA A 187 8.94 4.85 -32.11
N SER A 188 8.49 4.62 -33.32
CA SER A 188 8.51 5.59 -34.42
C SER A 188 7.64 6.81 -34.10
N GLY A 189 8.22 8.00 -34.11
CA GLY A 189 7.51 9.27 -33.89
C GLY A 189 8.42 10.46 -34.14
N ARG A 190 7.81 11.67 -34.32
CA ARG A 190 8.53 12.91 -34.61
C ARG A 190 9.52 13.37 -33.52
N SER A 191 9.49 12.78 -32.31
CA SER A 191 10.42 13.11 -31.23
C SER A 191 11.10 11.86 -30.71
N THR A 192 12.42 11.93 -30.51
CA THR A 192 13.19 10.86 -29.86
C THR A 192 12.70 10.62 -28.46
N ARG A 193 12.44 9.33 -28.11
CA ARG A 193 12.00 8.89 -26.81
C ARG A 193 13.14 8.12 -26.14
N TYR A 194 13.19 8.22 -24.82
CA TYR A 194 14.22 7.56 -24.02
C TYR A 194 13.56 6.69 -22.93
N GLU A 195 14.18 5.58 -22.64
CA GLU A 195 13.70 4.59 -21.65
C GLU A 195 14.86 4.13 -20.76
N LEU A 196 14.52 3.72 -19.53
CA LEU A 196 15.48 3.05 -18.66
C LEU A 196 15.90 1.72 -19.28
N ILE A 197 17.18 1.37 -19.21
CA ILE A 197 17.61 0.01 -19.51
C ILE A 197 17.08 -0.89 -18.40
N PRO A 198 16.40 -2.03 -18.74
CA PRO A 198 15.90 -2.98 -17.76
C PRO A 198 17.01 -3.50 -16.83
N LEU A 199 16.62 -3.90 -15.62
CA LEU A 199 17.54 -4.60 -14.72
C LEU A 199 18.07 -5.87 -15.39
N LEU A 200 19.36 -6.12 -15.24
CA LEU A 200 19.92 -7.43 -15.56
C LEU A 200 19.31 -8.46 -14.61
N THR A 201 18.64 -9.44 -15.16
CA THR A 201 18.03 -10.58 -14.43
C THR A 201 19.11 -11.50 -13.90
#